data_25650f76223c91e6cd6446b267577c5d
#
_entry.id   25650f76223c91e6cd6446b267577c5d
#
_cell.length_a   1.000
_cell.length_b   1.000
_cell.length_c   1.000
_cell.angle_alpha   90.00
_cell.angle_beta   90.00
_cell.angle_gamma   90.00
#
_symmetry.space_group_name_H-M   'P 1'
#
loop_
_entity.id
_entity.type
_entity.pdbx_description
1 polymer ?
#
loop_
_entity_poly.entity_id
_entity_poly.type
_entity_poly.pdbx_seq_one_letter_code
_entity_poly.pdbx_strand_id
1 'polypeptide(L)'
;MKLRAQRLSLPDHGAYDPTDGADTSATDLTETEFVTGPYSALPFVLGLRVPRCVRVVADREDDGARPVWFYGLGDRSWACVVFREDKKRARVWQAGPRRLWDEVEGAYRWWVGEGAPGHTRFGLTVTPDGHRVWLDDPAVPVP
;
A
#
# COMPACT_ATOMS: atom_id res chain seq x y z
N MET A 1 -11.93 7.74 -17.07
CA MET A 1 -12.42 7.69 -15.69
C MET A 1 -11.82 8.87 -14.93
N LYS A 2 -12.64 9.77 -14.46
CA LYS A 2 -12.17 10.82 -13.54
C LYS A 2 -12.17 10.23 -12.14
N LEU A 3 -10.99 9.95 -11.59
CA LEU A 3 -10.84 9.65 -10.18
C LEU A 3 -11.24 10.90 -9.40
N ARG A 4 -12.41 10.87 -8.77
CA ARG A 4 -12.74 11.89 -7.79
C ARG A 4 -11.83 11.66 -6.59
N ALA A 5 -10.90 12.57 -6.37
CA ALA A 5 -10.22 12.66 -5.09
C ALA A 5 -11.31 12.88 -4.02
N GLN A 6 -11.65 11.85 -3.28
CA GLN A 6 -12.51 12.03 -2.13
C GLN A 6 -11.79 12.94 -1.14
N ARG A 7 -12.54 13.87 -0.60
CA ARG A 7 -12.09 14.90 0.33
C ARG A 7 -11.58 14.30 1.64
N LEU A 8 -10.38 13.81 1.59
CA LEU A 8 -9.53 13.90 2.75
C LEU A 8 -8.97 15.33 2.73
N SER A 9 -8.86 15.95 3.89
CA SER A 9 -8.31 17.31 4.03
C SER A 9 -6.81 17.31 3.71
N LEU A 10 -6.48 16.84 2.51
CA LEU A 10 -5.17 16.99 1.91
C LEU A 10 -5.07 18.42 1.38
N PRO A 11 -3.87 19.00 1.35
CA PRO A 11 -3.71 20.36 0.85
C PRO A 11 -4.42 20.50 -0.48
N ASP A 12 -5.15 21.61 -0.62
CA ASP A 12 -5.91 21.96 -1.81
C ASP A 12 -4.99 21.96 -3.04
N HIS A 13 -5.06 20.91 -3.81
CA HIS A 13 -4.25 20.75 -5.03
C HIS A 13 -4.95 21.29 -6.27
N GLY A 14 -5.96 22.15 -6.11
CA GLY A 14 -6.69 22.76 -7.22
C GLY A 14 -7.42 21.74 -8.09
N ALA A 15 -7.79 22.11 -9.30
CA ALA A 15 -8.39 21.23 -10.29
C ALA A 15 -7.36 20.25 -10.90
N TYR A 16 -6.66 19.52 -10.03
CA TYR A 16 -5.61 18.60 -10.39
C TYR A 16 -6.23 17.28 -10.85
N ASP A 17 -5.92 16.85 -12.08
CA ASP A 17 -6.16 15.48 -12.48
C ASP A 17 -5.07 14.62 -11.83
N PRO A 18 -5.39 13.76 -10.85
CA PRO A 18 -4.39 12.97 -10.16
C PRO A 18 -3.64 11.99 -11.07
N THR A 19 -4.13 11.80 -12.31
CA THR A 19 -3.47 10.94 -13.29
C THR A 19 -2.54 11.70 -14.22
N ASP A 20 -2.57 13.03 -14.20
CA ASP A 20 -1.73 13.85 -15.06
C ASP A 20 -0.26 13.75 -14.64
N GLY A 21 0.60 13.37 -15.58
CA GLY A 21 2.02 13.16 -15.33
C GLY A 21 2.37 11.92 -14.52
N ALA A 22 1.39 11.07 -14.18
CA ALA A 22 1.62 9.84 -13.46
C ALA A 22 2.02 8.69 -14.40
N ASP A 23 2.92 7.84 -13.92
CA ASP A 23 3.18 6.55 -14.57
C ASP A 23 1.99 5.63 -14.37
N THR A 24 1.60 4.95 -15.45
CA THR A 24 0.47 4.01 -15.45
C THR A 24 0.97 2.60 -15.67
N SER A 25 0.50 1.69 -14.85
CA SER A 25 0.78 0.26 -14.96
C SER A 25 -0.45 -0.56 -14.58
N ALA A 26 -0.30 -1.88 -14.52
CA ALA A 26 -1.35 -2.77 -14.06
C ALA A 26 -0.76 -3.81 -13.11
N THR A 27 -1.59 -4.28 -12.17
CA THR A 27 -1.21 -5.34 -11.24
C THR A 27 -2.21 -6.48 -11.32
N ASP A 28 -1.74 -7.69 -11.10
CA ASP A 28 -2.54 -8.90 -10.97
C ASP A 28 -3.03 -9.15 -9.53
N LEU A 29 -2.60 -8.32 -8.59
CA LEU A 29 -3.13 -8.37 -7.23
C LEU A 29 -4.62 -8.04 -7.23
N THR A 30 -5.40 -8.83 -6.51
CA THR A 30 -6.85 -8.64 -6.42
C THR A 30 -7.22 -7.82 -5.18
N GLU A 31 -8.40 -7.22 -5.23
CA GLU A 31 -8.95 -6.52 -4.07
C GLU A 31 -9.02 -7.43 -2.84
N THR A 32 -9.46 -8.67 -3.01
CA THR A 32 -9.60 -9.64 -1.91
C THR A 32 -8.26 -9.97 -1.26
N GLU A 33 -7.19 -10.06 -2.05
CA GLU A 33 -5.84 -10.32 -1.53
C GLU A 33 -5.27 -9.11 -0.80
N PHE A 34 -5.56 -7.92 -1.29
CA PHE A 34 -4.89 -6.69 -0.87
C PHE A 34 -5.71 -5.88 0.15
N VAL A 35 -7.01 -5.73 -0.07
CA VAL A 35 -7.92 -5.10 0.89
C VAL A 35 -8.40 -6.18 1.87
N THR A 36 -7.57 -6.46 2.83
CA THR A 36 -7.77 -7.56 3.78
C THR A 36 -8.63 -7.14 4.97
N GLY A 37 -9.20 -8.13 5.63
CA GLY A 37 -9.95 -7.94 6.87
C GLY A 37 -9.06 -7.48 8.05
N PRO A 38 -9.68 -7.13 9.19
CA PRO A 38 -9.00 -6.52 10.34
C PRO A 38 -7.95 -7.42 11.01
N TYR A 39 -8.00 -8.71 10.76
CA TYR A 39 -7.09 -9.69 11.37
C TYR A 39 -5.86 -10.01 10.52
N SER A 40 -5.77 -9.46 9.32
CA SER A 40 -4.60 -9.67 8.45
C SER A 40 -3.37 -8.94 8.98
N ALA A 41 -2.22 -9.60 8.90
CA ALA A 41 -0.94 -8.97 9.20
C ALA A 41 -0.41 -8.08 8.07
N LEU A 42 -1.04 -8.09 6.90
CA LEU A 42 -0.56 -7.31 5.75
C LEU A 42 -0.40 -5.81 6.03
N PRO A 43 -1.36 -5.12 6.67
CA PRO A 43 -1.16 -3.70 7.00
C PRO A 43 0.06 -3.45 7.89
N PHE A 44 0.35 -4.34 8.82
CA PHE A 44 1.54 -4.28 9.66
C PHE A 44 2.83 -4.46 8.83
N VAL A 45 2.84 -5.44 7.94
CA VAL A 45 3.97 -5.70 7.04
C VAL A 45 4.23 -4.50 6.11
N LEU A 46 3.17 -3.90 5.56
CA LEU A 46 3.30 -2.69 4.76
C LEU A 46 3.89 -1.54 5.56
N GLY A 47 3.48 -1.37 6.82
CA GLY A 47 4.06 -0.36 7.72
C GLY A 47 5.54 -0.57 7.99
N LEU A 48 6.00 -1.82 8.05
CA LEU A 48 7.41 -2.14 8.25
C LEU A 48 8.26 -1.93 6.99
N ARG A 49 7.77 -2.36 5.85
CA ARG A 49 8.55 -2.45 4.62
C ARG A 49 8.39 -1.28 3.67
N VAL A 50 7.33 -0.50 3.85
CA VAL A 50 7.07 0.74 3.10
C VAL A 50 7.04 1.89 4.10
N PRO A 51 8.21 2.35 4.56
CA PRO A 51 8.29 3.35 5.61
C PRO A 51 7.72 4.69 5.17
N ARG A 52 7.18 5.45 6.13
CA ARG A 52 6.66 6.80 5.89
C ARG A 52 5.61 6.82 4.76
N CYS A 53 4.72 5.87 4.79
CA CYS A 53 3.63 5.75 3.82
C CYS A 53 2.29 5.60 4.54
N VAL A 54 1.30 6.34 4.09
CA VAL A 54 -0.08 6.25 4.58
C VAL A 54 -0.93 5.59 3.50
N ARG A 55 -1.74 4.62 3.91
CA ARG A 55 -2.70 3.94 3.05
C ARG A 55 -4.12 4.44 3.36
N VAL A 56 -4.86 4.73 2.32
CA VAL A 56 -6.28 5.11 2.42
C VAL A 56 -7.09 4.24 1.48
N VAL A 57 -8.01 3.47 2.03
CA VAL A 57 -8.98 2.69 1.25
C VAL A 57 -10.23 3.55 1.07
N ALA A 58 -10.50 3.95 -0.16
CA ALA A 58 -11.70 4.72 -0.46
C ALA A 58 -12.95 3.83 -0.52
N ASP A 59 -14.11 4.44 -0.39
CA ASP A 59 -15.36 3.74 -0.61
C ASP A 59 -15.48 3.33 -2.08
N ARG A 60 -16.24 2.24 -2.31
CA ARG A 60 -16.55 1.82 -3.68
C ARG A 60 -17.37 2.89 -4.38
N GLU A 61 -16.97 3.25 -5.57
CA GLU A 61 -17.69 4.20 -6.41
C GLU A 61 -18.91 3.55 -7.08
N ASP A 62 -19.84 4.38 -7.59
CA ASP A 62 -21.08 3.93 -8.23
C ASP A 62 -20.82 3.04 -9.46
N ASP A 63 -19.68 3.23 -10.12
CA ASP A 63 -19.25 2.43 -11.27
C ASP A 63 -18.57 1.10 -10.90
N GLY A 64 -18.50 0.77 -9.60
CA GLY A 64 -17.88 -0.44 -9.07
C GLY A 64 -16.37 -0.33 -8.82
N ALA A 65 -15.77 0.81 -9.11
CA ALA A 65 -14.36 1.03 -8.83
C ALA A 65 -14.09 1.24 -7.33
N ARG A 66 -13.02 0.65 -6.83
CA ARG A 66 -12.54 0.87 -5.46
C ARG A 66 -11.10 1.37 -5.48
N PRO A 67 -10.89 2.67 -5.31
CA PRO A 67 -9.55 3.21 -5.21
C PRO A 67 -8.91 2.91 -3.86
N VAL A 68 -7.63 2.58 -3.90
CA VAL A 68 -6.76 2.52 -2.71
C VAL A 68 -5.57 3.45 -2.95
N TRP A 69 -5.39 4.40 -2.06
CA TRP A 69 -4.36 5.42 -2.16
C TRP A 69 -3.22 5.16 -1.21
N PHE A 70 -2.02 5.48 -1.67
CA PHE A 70 -0.79 5.49 -0.88
C PHE A 70 -0.13 6.85 -1.00
N TYR A 71 0.28 7.43 0.12
CA TYR A 71 0.91 8.72 0.19
C TYR A 71 2.22 8.62 0.94
N GLY A 72 3.30 9.06 0.32
CA GLY A 72 4.58 9.23 0.98
C GLY A 72 4.58 10.46 1.88
N LEU A 73 5.03 10.30 3.11
CA LEU A 73 5.11 11.40 4.05
C LEU A 73 6.40 12.20 3.79
N GLY A 74 6.23 13.46 3.42
CA GLY A 74 7.32 14.44 3.30
C GLY A 74 8.00 14.49 1.93
N ASP A 75 7.64 13.67 0.94
CA ASP A 75 8.31 13.66 -0.37
C ASP A 75 7.36 13.81 -1.57
N ARG A 76 6.06 14.00 -1.34
CA ARG A 76 5.02 14.13 -2.37
C ARG A 76 4.87 12.89 -3.27
N SER A 77 5.42 11.75 -2.91
CA SER A 77 5.15 10.52 -3.63
C SER A 77 3.73 10.06 -3.36
N TRP A 78 3.09 9.51 -4.38
CA TRP A 78 1.79 8.90 -4.23
C TRP A 78 1.59 7.77 -5.23
N ALA A 79 0.68 6.87 -4.89
CA ALA A 79 0.19 5.83 -5.79
C ALA A 79 -1.30 5.63 -5.57
N CYS A 80 -1.98 5.20 -6.62
CA CYS A 80 -3.37 4.78 -6.55
C CYS A 80 -3.55 3.49 -7.31
N VAL A 81 -4.16 2.51 -6.70
CA VAL A 81 -4.62 1.30 -7.38
C VAL A 81 -6.14 1.30 -7.40
N VAL A 82 -6.72 1.01 -8.54
CA VAL A 82 -8.18 0.97 -8.71
C VAL A 82 -8.60 -0.46 -9.02
N PHE A 83 -9.26 -1.06 -8.05
CA PHE A 83 -9.84 -2.39 -8.20
C PHE A 83 -11.24 -2.30 -8.82
N ARG A 84 -11.54 -3.25 -9.70
CA ARG A 84 -12.86 -3.42 -10.32
C ARG A 84 -13.21 -4.90 -10.30
N GLU A 85 -14.44 -5.23 -9.90
CA GLU A 85 -14.90 -6.62 -9.85
C GLU A 85 -14.92 -7.30 -11.21
N ASP A 86 -15.17 -6.53 -12.28
CA ASP A 86 -15.26 -7.01 -13.66
C ASP A 86 -13.90 -7.12 -14.37
N LYS A 87 -12.80 -6.78 -13.70
CA LYS A 87 -11.45 -6.81 -14.26
C LYS A 87 -10.52 -7.73 -13.47
N LYS A 88 -9.77 -8.55 -14.21
CA LYS A 88 -8.75 -9.44 -13.62
C LYS A 88 -7.51 -8.68 -13.14
N ARG A 89 -7.23 -7.54 -13.75
CA ARG A 89 -6.07 -6.71 -13.43
C ARG A 89 -6.53 -5.33 -13.00
N ALA A 90 -5.96 -4.87 -11.91
CA ALA A 90 -6.17 -3.51 -11.43
C ALA A 90 -5.24 -2.53 -12.14
N ARG A 91 -5.71 -1.32 -12.36
CA ARG A 91 -4.89 -0.24 -12.90
C ARG A 91 -4.20 0.52 -11.77
N VAL A 92 -2.95 0.87 -12.02
CA VAL A 92 -2.10 1.57 -11.06
C VAL A 92 -1.61 2.87 -11.67
N TRP A 93 -1.66 3.94 -10.90
CA TRP A 93 -1.01 5.22 -11.19
C TRP A 93 -0.05 5.55 -10.06
N GLN A 94 1.11 6.05 -10.37
CA GLN A 94 2.04 6.54 -9.35
C GLN A 94 2.91 7.68 -9.87
N ALA A 95 3.32 8.54 -8.95
CA ALA A 95 4.17 9.69 -9.23
C ALA A 95 4.98 10.08 -7.99
N GLY A 96 6.00 10.91 -8.21
CA GLY A 96 6.88 11.42 -7.18
C GLY A 96 8.21 10.68 -7.11
N PRO A 97 9.09 11.05 -6.16
CA PRO A 97 10.44 10.49 -6.04
C PRO A 97 10.48 9.00 -5.73
N ARG A 98 9.48 8.49 -5.01
CA ARG A 98 9.36 7.07 -4.68
C ARG A 98 8.32 6.41 -5.58
N ARG A 99 8.58 5.18 -5.95
CA ARG A 99 7.64 4.32 -6.65
C ARG A 99 6.87 3.49 -5.59
N LEU A 100 5.92 4.15 -4.95
CA LEU A 100 5.23 3.59 -3.78
C LEU A 100 4.49 2.29 -4.08
N TRP A 101 3.88 2.17 -5.26
CA TRP A 101 3.21 0.91 -5.61
C TRP A 101 4.22 -0.22 -5.77
N ASP A 102 5.36 0.03 -6.37
CA ASP A 102 6.40 -0.99 -6.52
C ASP A 102 6.92 -1.46 -5.15
N GLU A 103 7.06 -0.54 -4.19
CA GLU A 103 7.42 -0.87 -2.82
C GLU A 103 6.33 -1.69 -2.12
N VAL A 104 5.07 -1.30 -2.27
CA VAL A 104 3.90 -2.00 -1.71
C VAL A 104 3.77 -3.41 -2.29
N GLU A 105 3.86 -3.54 -3.60
CA GLU A 105 3.80 -4.84 -4.28
C GLU A 105 4.96 -5.74 -3.87
N GLY A 106 6.16 -5.19 -3.75
CA GLY A 106 7.33 -5.90 -3.24
C GLY A 106 7.14 -6.39 -1.81
N ALA A 107 6.58 -5.57 -0.94
CA ALA A 107 6.26 -5.95 0.44
C ALA A 107 5.21 -7.07 0.50
N TYR A 108 4.17 -6.99 -0.32
CA TYR A 108 3.16 -8.04 -0.42
C TYR A 108 3.77 -9.37 -0.90
N ARG A 109 4.57 -9.33 -1.97
CA ARG A 109 5.20 -10.54 -2.52
C ARG A 109 6.18 -11.17 -1.54
N TRP A 110 6.92 -10.37 -0.80
CA TRP A 110 7.75 -10.88 0.29
C TRP A 110 6.90 -11.60 1.34
N TRP A 111 5.82 -10.99 1.80
CA TRP A 111 4.93 -11.56 2.80
C TRP A 111 4.33 -12.90 2.35
N VAL A 112 3.84 -12.96 1.12
CA VAL A 112 3.31 -14.21 0.53
C VAL A 112 4.42 -15.25 0.39
N GLY A 113 5.61 -14.85 -0.02
CA GLY A 113 6.80 -15.72 -0.15
C GLY A 113 7.22 -16.34 1.19
N GLU A 114 6.98 -15.66 2.30
CA GLU A 114 7.20 -16.17 3.66
C GLU A 114 6.02 -17.01 4.21
N GLY A 115 5.03 -17.30 3.37
CA GLY A 115 3.85 -18.08 3.74
C GLY A 115 2.73 -17.24 4.36
N ALA A 116 2.68 -15.95 4.06
CA ALA A 116 1.68 -15.02 4.59
C ALA A 116 1.55 -15.07 6.14
N PRO A 117 2.66 -14.89 6.88
CA PRO A 117 2.67 -15.06 8.32
C PRO A 117 1.71 -14.12 9.03
N GLY A 118 0.99 -14.66 10.03
CA GLY A 118 0.16 -13.86 10.92
C GLY A 118 0.99 -13.10 11.96
N HIS A 119 0.34 -12.24 12.73
CA HIS A 119 0.99 -11.37 13.73
C HIS A 119 1.83 -12.15 14.75
N THR A 120 1.41 -13.35 15.14
CA THR A 120 2.08 -14.16 16.17
C THR A 120 3.46 -14.67 15.77
N ARG A 121 3.79 -14.66 14.49
CA ARG A 121 5.12 -15.05 14.01
C ARG A 121 6.14 -13.92 14.04
N PHE A 122 5.69 -12.69 14.24
CA PHE A 122 6.57 -11.53 14.35
C PHE A 122 6.93 -11.26 15.82
N GLY A 123 8.12 -10.79 16.04
CA GLY A 123 8.57 -10.35 17.34
C GLY A 123 9.38 -9.06 17.26
N LEU A 124 9.60 -8.47 18.42
CA LEU A 124 10.31 -7.21 18.57
C LEU A 124 11.43 -7.35 19.59
N THR A 125 12.64 -7.04 19.19
CA THR A 125 13.78 -6.84 20.12
C THR A 125 13.96 -5.35 20.33
N VAL A 126 13.95 -4.94 21.59
CA VAL A 126 14.18 -3.56 22.02
C VAL A 126 15.52 -3.49 22.75
N THR A 127 16.39 -2.60 22.28
CA THR A 127 17.68 -2.32 22.90
C THR A 127 17.84 -0.81 23.07
N PRO A 128 18.82 -0.34 23.88
CA PRO A 128 19.13 1.10 23.97
C PRO A 128 19.47 1.72 22.60
N ASP A 129 19.98 0.94 21.66
CA ASP A 129 20.39 1.40 20.33
C ASP A 129 19.26 1.38 19.29
N GLY A 130 18.08 0.87 19.64
CA GLY A 130 16.93 0.85 18.73
C GLY A 130 16.05 -0.38 18.86
N HIS A 131 15.15 -0.52 17.87
CA HIS A 131 14.20 -1.61 17.80
C HIS A 131 14.42 -2.43 16.53
N ARG A 132 14.22 -3.73 16.65
CA ARG A 132 14.33 -4.65 15.52
C ARG A 132 13.14 -5.58 15.50
N VAL A 133 12.39 -5.56 14.42
CA VAL A 133 11.32 -6.54 14.14
C VAL A 133 11.92 -7.75 13.45
N TRP A 134 11.50 -8.92 13.85
CA TRP A 134 11.96 -10.19 13.29
C TRP A 134 10.78 -11.12 13.01
N LEU A 135 11.02 -12.12 12.16
CA LEU A 135 10.07 -13.15 11.78
C LEU A 135 10.58 -14.50 12.26
N ASP A 136 9.80 -15.19 13.09
CA ASP A 136 10.05 -16.50 13.69
C ASP A 136 11.28 -16.59 14.63
N ASP A 137 12.38 -15.91 14.32
CA ASP A 137 13.62 -15.97 15.05
C ASP A 137 14.22 -14.57 15.20
N PRO A 138 14.61 -14.15 16.44
CA PRO A 138 15.27 -12.86 16.66
C PRO A 138 16.55 -12.63 15.82
N ALA A 139 17.18 -13.69 15.34
CA ALA A 139 18.34 -13.62 14.45
C ALA A 139 17.96 -13.31 12.99
N VAL A 140 16.67 -13.36 12.64
CA VAL A 140 16.15 -13.13 11.29
C VAL A 140 15.34 -11.83 11.25
N PRO A 141 15.98 -10.67 11.10
CA PRO A 141 15.25 -9.41 11.02
C PRO A 141 14.44 -9.33 9.74
N VAL A 142 13.30 -8.63 9.82
CA VAL A 142 12.54 -8.26 8.64
C VAL A 142 13.36 -7.28 7.81
N PRO A 143 13.61 -7.58 6.53
CA PRO A 143 14.46 -6.75 5.67
C PRO A 143 13.87 -5.37 5.36
#